data_12b2856c07cb001751404e8150ffdac3
#
_entry.id   12b2856c07cb001751404e8150ffdac3
#
_cell.length_a   1.000
_cell.length_b   1.000
_cell.length_c   1.000
_cell.angle_alpha   90.00
_cell.angle_beta   90.00
_cell.angle_gamma   90.00
#
_symmetry.space_group_name_H-M   'P 1'
#
loop_
_entity.id
_entity.type
_entity.pdbx_description
1 polymer ?
#
loop_
_entity_poly.entity_id
_entity_poly.type
_entity_poly.pdbx_seq_one_letter_code
_entity_poly.pdbx_strand_id
1 'polypeptide(L)'
;MRRLWCGAGLAGLTVALCAALWPGMAAEPSAVVFMLDWFPNPDHVPLYAAQAEGYFAQGGLRVTLQVPANPDDPLKLAAAGRVDVAVNYEPNVVMARAQDLPVRSIGLLIDQPLTTVMFLQRSGIRSPKDLVGRRVGFSVTGLEDALIDQIMRSDGASESNLQMVNVSFDLVPALLTRKVDAVVGAYRNVERVQIELQGQAVGMFEPEKYGVPTFYELVLIASDREIARRQSVLRRFIQAVQRGIAFTQQHPDAAFADYVRANLKLDDEFNRRSFRATLPFYARSQVQARATWEAFDEWLAGHKVIPHAVPVGDLYVNLAP
;
A
#
# COMPACT_ATOMS: atom_id res chain seq x y z
N MET A 1 5.31 37.93 -97.51
CA MET A 1 4.09 38.42 -96.80
C MET A 1 3.46 37.27 -96.03
N ARG A 2 3.04 37.50 -94.82
CA ARG A 2 2.32 36.70 -93.79
C ARG A 2 3.19 36.21 -92.65
N ARG A 3 3.02 36.96 -91.58
CA ARG A 3 3.52 36.62 -90.22
C ARG A 3 2.59 35.50 -89.66
N LEU A 4 3.19 34.52 -88.97
CA LEU A 4 2.47 33.60 -88.10
C LEU A 4 3.02 33.76 -86.68
N TRP A 5 2.13 34.09 -85.78
CA TRP A 5 2.34 34.18 -84.35
C TRP A 5 2.31 32.79 -83.72
N CYS A 6 3.33 32.42 -82.96
CA CYS A 6 3.28 31.27 -82.04
C CYS A 6 2.98 31.78 -80.63
N GLY A 7 1.83 31.38 -80.12
CA GLY A 7 1.48 31.59 -78.75
C GLY A 7 2.16 30.56 -77.81
N ALA A 8 2.86 31.06 -76.80
CA ALA A 8 3.42 30.23 -75.75
C ALA A 8 2.37 29.99 -74.64
N GLY A 9 1.96 28.75 -74.48
CA GLY A 9 1.13 28.31 -73.35
C GLY A 9 1.99 28.05 -72.13
N LEU A 10 1.75 28.78 -71.07
CA LEU A 10 2.30 28.48 -69.74
C LEU A 10 1.46 27.32 -69.12
N ALA A 11 2.09 26.15 -68.96
CA ALA A 11 1.53 25.09 -68.19
C ALA A 11 1.91 25.31 -66.71
N GLY A 12 0.90 25.72 -65.92
CA GLY A 12 1.07 25.83 -64.44
C GLY A 12 1.13 24.46 -63.80
N LEU A 13 2.30 24.10 -63.23
CA LEU A 13 2.50 22.91 -62.41
C LEU A 13 1.96 23.17 -60.99
N THR A 14 0.76 22.68 -60.71
CA THR A 14 0.20 22.69 -59.33
C THR A 14 0.82 21.50 -58.57
N VAL A 15 1.81 21.82 -57.71
CA VAL A 15 2.37 20.85 -56.75
C VAL A 15 1.37 20.73 -55.61
N ALA A 16 0.59 19.60 -55.60
CA ALA A 16 -0.24 19.21 -54.47
C ALA A 16 0.70 18.73 -53.35
N LEU A 17 0.85 19.52 -52.27
CA LEU A 17 1.56 19.13 -51.07
C LEU A 17 0.67 18.15 -50.30
N CYS A 18 0.85 16.83 -50.51
CA CYS A 18 0.29 15.81 -49.65
C CYS A 18 1.04 15.87 -48.31
N ALA A 19 0.45 16.56 -47.33
CA ALA A 19 0.86 16.44 -45.93
C ALA A 19 0.55 15.00 -45.51
N ALA A 20 1.53 14.11 -45.57
CA ALA A 20 1.47 12.80 -44.97
C ALA A 20 1.26 12.98 -43.48
N LEU A 21 0.05 12.73 -42.99
CA LEU A 21 -0.22 12.51 -41.58
C LEU A 21 0.56 11.28 -41.15
N TRP A 22 1.77 11.49 -40.63
CA TRP A 22 2.50 10.47 -39.92
C TRP A 22 1.63 10.09 -38.72
N PRO A 23 1.20 8.82 -38.58
CA PRO A 23 0.56 8.39 -37.35
C PRO A 23 1.57 8.70 -36.23
N GLY A 24 1.21 9.62 -35.33
CA GLY A 24 2.05 9.94 -34.19
C GLY A 24 2.41 8.65 -33.51
N MET A 25 3.69 8.31 -33.44
CA MET A 25 4.19 7.18 -32.66
C MET A 25 3.66 7.39 -31.24
N ALA A 26 2.68 6.56 -30.83
CA ALA A 26 2.24 6.53 -29.46
C ALA A 26 3.50 6.31 -28.58
N ALA A 27 3.73 7.20 -27.64
CA ALA A 27 4.89 7.05 -26.76
C ALA A 27 4.82 5.69 -26.04
N GLU A 28 5.94 4.97 -26.00
CA GLU A 28 6.05 3.71 -25.27
C GLU A 28 5.53 3.88 -23.81
N PRO A 29 4.69 2.96 -23.32
CA PRO A 29 4.20 3.04 -21.96
C PRO A 29 5.34 3.06 -20.94
N SER A 30 5.28 3.95 -19.96
CA SER A 30 6.26 4.00 -18.87
C SER A 30 6.13 2.75 -18.00
N ALA A 31 7.20 1.96 -17.90
CA ALA A 31 7.22 0.81 -17.00
C ALA A 31 7.25 1.27 -15.54
N VAL A 32 6.48 0.58 -14.68
CA VAL A 32 6.46 0.76 -13.22
C VAL A 32 6.50 -0.61 -12.57
N VAL A 33 7.53 -0.86 -11.79
CA VAL A 33 7.64 -2.04 -10.93
C VAL A 33 7.05 -1.68 -9.58
N PHE A 34 5.95 -2.37 -9.22
CA PHE A 34 5.22 -2.11 -8.01
C PHE A 34 5.22 -3.34 -7.10
N MET A 35 5.75 -3.20 -5.88
CA MET A 35 5.83 -4.26 -4.89
C MET A 35 4.71 -4.15 -3.87
N LEU A 36 3.98 -5.24 -3.65
CA LEU A 36 3.01 -5.38 -2.57
C LEU A 36 3.74 -5.47 -1.22
N ASP A 37 3.02 -5.28 -0.10
CA ASP A 37 3.56 -5.49 1.26
C ASP A 37 3.48 -6.95 1.71
N TRP A 38 2.54 -7.70 1.14
CA TRP A 38 2.21 -9.08 1.49
C TRP A 38 1.87 -9.92 0.27
N PHE A 39 1.50 -11.20 0.48
CA PHE A 39 0.82 -11.98 -0.55
C PHE A 39 -0.46 -11.27 -1.00
N PRO A 40 -0.90 -11.47 -2.27
CA PRO A 40 -2.16 -10.94 -2.73
C PRO A 40 -3.29 -11.29 -1.77
N ASN A 41 -3.95 -10.27 -1.26
CA ASN A 41 -5.08 -10.36 -0.35
C ASN A 41 -6.10 -9.26 -0.67
N PRO A 42 -7.26 -9.23 -0.01
CA PRO A 42 -8.31 -8.25 -0.32
C PRO A 42 -7.91 -6.78 -0.22
N ASP A 43 -6.91 -6.41 0.57
CA ASP A 43 -6.45 -5.01 0.63
C ASP A 43 -5.91 -4.52 -0.72
N HIS A 44 -5.45 -5.44 -1.58
CA HIS A 44 -4.91 -5.17 -2.91
C HIS A 44 -5.94 -5.17 -4.04
N VAL A 45 -7.21 -5.51 -3.80
CA VAL A 45 -8.26 -5.57 -4.85
C VAL A 45 -8.28 -4.33 -5.75
N PRO A 46 -8.17 -3.09 -5.24
CA PRO A 46 -8.17 -1.90 -6.10
C PRO A 46 -7.03 -1.85 -7.14
N LEU A 47 -5.90 -2.47 -6.83
CA LEU A 47 -4.72 -2.51 -7.73
C LEU A 47 -4.97 -3.45 -8.90
N TYR A 48 -5.57 -4.61 -8.62
CA TYR A 48 -5.97 -5.59 -9.64
C TYR A 48 -7.12 -5.06 -10.49
N ALA A 49 -8.09 -4.38 -9.90
CA ALA A 49 -9.15 -3.69 -10.61
C ALA A 49 -8.59 -2.58 -11.52
N ALA A 50 -7.65 -1.76 -11.04
CA ALA A 50 -7.00 -0.73 -11.85
C ALA A 50 -6.26 -1.33 -13.06
N GLN A 51 -5.69 -2.51 -12.90
CA GLN A 51 -5.00 -3.23 -13.97
C GLN A 51 -6.00 -3.82 -14.98
N ALA A 52 -7.04 -4.51 -14.50
CA ALA A 52 -8.04 -5.19 -15.35
C ALA A 52 -8.89 -4.21 -16.13
N GLU A 53 -9.31 -3.09 -15.50
CA GLU A 53 -10.08 -2.00 -16.10
C GLU A 53 -9.22 -1.09 -17.01
N GLY A 54 -7.92 -1.39 -17.12
CA GLY A 54 -7.00 -0.67 -17.99
C GLY A 54 -6.64 0.74 -17.52
N TYR A 55 -6.86 1.11 -16.26
CA TYR A 55 -6.59 2.46 -15.77
C TYR A 55 -5.09 2.81 -15.81
N PHE A 56 -4.23 1.84 -15.55
CA PHE A 56 -2.79 2.04 -15.74
C PHE A 56 -2.44 2.26 -17.22
N ALA A 57 -2.96 1.43 -18.12
CA ALA A 57 -2.70 1.55 -19.56
C ALA A 57 -3.22 2.89 -20.13
N GLN A 58 -4.41 3.35 -19.73
CA GLN A 58 -4.95 4.66 -20.08
C GLN A 58 -4.08 5.81 -19.57
N GLY A 59 -3.38 5.61 -18.44
CA GLY A 59 -2.36 6.51 -17.93
C GLY A 59 -1.03 6.43 -18.68
N GLY A 60 -0.91 5.61 -19.74
CA GLY A 60 0.35 5.34 -20.44
C GLY A 60 1.37 4.62 -19.57
N LEU A 61 0.91 3.71 -18.70
CA LEU A 61 1.74 2.94 -17.77
C LEU A 61 1.64 1.45 -18.06
N ARG A 62 2.76 0.75 -17.88
CA ARG A 62 2.84 -0.71 -17.83
C ARG A 62 3.29 -1.09 -16.42
N VAL A 63 2.34 -1.47 -15.58
CA VAL A 63 2.59 -1.80 -14.16
C VAL A 63 2.80 -3.31 -14.02
N THR A 64 3.86 -3.69 -13.30
CA THR A 64 4.14 -5.08 -12.91
C THR A 64 4.02 -5.19 -11.39
N LEU A 65 3.04 -5.94 -10.90
CA LEU A 65 2.87 -6.24 -9.49
C LEU A 65 3.84 -7.35 -9.08
N GLN A 66 4.56 -7.14 -7.98
CA GLN A 66 5.49 -8.11 -7.39
C GLN A 66 5.09 -8.42 -5.95
N VAL A 67 5.24 -9.67 -5.56
CA VAL A 67 5.03 -10.14 -4.18
C VAL A 67 6.39 -10.14 -3.47
N PRO A 68 6.49 -9.62 -2.23
CA PRO A 68 7.76 -9.61 -1.50
C PRO A 68 8.14 -11.02 -1.07
N ALA A 69 9.45 -11.28 -0.97
CA ALA A 69 9.98 -12.52 -0.41
C ALA A 69 10.04 -12.48 1.14
N ASN A 70 10.09 -11.27 1.71
CA ASN A 70 10.09 -11.03 3.16
C ASN A 70 9.25 -9.78 3.46
N PRO A 71 8.51 -9.72 4.60
CA PRO A 71 7.67 -8.57 4.97
C PRO A 71 8.43 -7.23 5.05
N ASP A 72 9.73 -7.25 5.35
CA ASP A 72 10.57 -6.06 5.40
C ASP A 72 11.10 -5.57 4.03
N ASP A 73 10.95 -6.38 2.96
CA ASP A 73 11.53 -6.06 1.64
C ASP A 73 10.95 -4.82 0.98
N PRO A 74 9.63 -4.55 1.03
CA PRO A 74 9.03 -3.46 0.26
C PRO A 74 9.65 -2.10 0.55
N LEU A 75 9.84 -1.75 1.83
CA LEU A 75 10.47 -0.49 2.22
C LEU A 75 11.94 -0.43 1.77
N LYS A 76 12.70 -1.49 2.04
CA LYS A 76 14.14 -1.55 1.74
C LYS A 76 14.39 -1.46 0.24
N LEU A 77 13.60 -2.16 -0.57
CA LEU A 77 13.75 -2.19 -2.02
C LEU A 77 13.29 -0.87 -2.68
N ALA A 78 12.23 -0.24 -2.15
CA ALA A 78 11.82 1.09 -2.59
C ALA A 78 12.90 2.15 -2.27
N ALA A 79 13.40 2.18 -1.03
CA ALA A 79 14.48 3.10 -0.63
C ALA A 79 15.74 2.92 -1.48
N ALA A 80 16.11 1.68 -1.80
CA ALA A 80 17.24 1.35 -2.66
C ALA A 80 16.98 1.60 -4.17
N GLY A 81 15.73 1.95 -4.56
CA GLY A 81 15.33 2.15 -5.95
C GLY A 81 15.40 0.87 -6.79
N ARG A 82 15.17 -0.29 -6.16
CA ARG A 82 15.05 -1.60 -6.84
C ARG A 82 13.65 -1.87 -7.34
N VAL A 83 12.65 -1.22 -6.75
CA VAL A 83 11.29 -1.10 -7.23
C VAL A 83 10.94 0.38 -7.31
N ASP A 84 10.02 0.74 -8.20
CA ASP A 84 9.64 2.14 -8.43
C ASP A 84 8.67 2.63 -7.35
N VAL A 85 7.72 1.77 -6.97
CA VAL A 85 6.72 2.00 -5.93
C VAL A 85 6.57 0.74 -5.09
N ALA A 86 6.27 0.89 -3.80
CA ALA A 86 5.87 -0.23 -2.96
C ALA A 86 4.70 0.14 -2.05
N VAL A 87 3.97 -0.86 -1.56
CA VAL A 87 3.04 -0.72 -0.43
C VAL A 87 3.85 -0.78 0.85
N ASN A 88 3.55 0.09 1.81
CA ASN A 88 4.14 0.06 3.14
C ASN A 88 3.21 0.77 4.15
N TYR A 89 3.68 1.02 5.35
CA TYR A 89 2.92 1.55 6.49
C TYR A 89 3.40 2.94 6.86
N GLU A 90 2.50 3.87 7.23
CA GLU A 90 2.88 5.23 7.68
C GLU A 90 3.96 5.19 8.77
N PRO A 91 3.81 4.39 9.86
CA PRO A 91 4.82 4.32 10.91
C PRO A 91 6.21 3.93 10.42
N ASN A 92 6.28 2.98 9.47
CA ASN A 92 7.55 2.53 8.91
C ASN A 92 8.21 3.62 8.06
N VAL A 93 7.43 4.45 7.37
CA VAL A 93 7.97 5.60 6.64
C VAL A 93 8.59 6.59 7.60
N VAL A 94 7.92 6.91 8.71
CA VAL A 94 8.45 7.82 9.75
C VAL A 94 9.76 7.27 10.33
N MET A 95 9.78 5.99 10.74
CA MET A 95 10.99 5.36 11.30
C MET A 95 12.12 5.27 10.28
N ALA A 96 11.83 5.01 9.01
CA ALA A 96 12.82 4.99 7.94
C ALA A 96 13.44 6.38 7.72
N ARG A 97 12.63 7.42 7.70
CA ARG A 97 13.09 8.80 7.55
C ARG A 97 13.91 9.26 8.75
N ALA A 98 13.55 8.84 9.97
CA ALA A 98 14.34 9.10 11.17
C ALA A 98 15.74 8.42 11.12
N GLN A 99 15.93 7.46 10.23
CA GLN A 99 17.20 6.78 9.93
C GLN A 99 17.81 7.24 8.61
N ASP A 100 17.40 8.40 8.07
CA ASP A 100 17.87 8.98 6.81
C ASP A 100 17.63 8.12 5.56
N LEU A 101 16.75 7.12 5.62
CA LEU A 101 16.37 6.36 4.43
C LEU A 101 15.52 7.24 3.48
N PRO A 102 15.92 7.39 2.20
CA PRO A 102 15.34 8.38 1.29
C PRO A 102 14.03 7.87 0.66
N VAL A 103 12.99 7.69 1.45
CA VAL A 103 11.68 7.18 1.01
C VAL A 103 10.56 8.05 1.56
N ARG A 104 9.52 8.33 0.74
CA ARG A 104 8.32 9.08 1.14
C ARG A 104 7.06 8.40 0.66
N SER A 105 5.96 8.63 1.39
CA SER A 105 4.63 8.28 0.90
C SER A 105 4.22 9.21 -0.24
N ILE A 106 3.62 8.63 -1.29
CA ILE A 106 3.12 9.33 -2.48
C ILE A 106 1.61 9.14 -2.68
N GLY A 107 0.96 8.31 -1.86
CA GLY A 107 -0.46 8.02 -1.97
C GLY A 107 -0.93 7.00 -0.95
N LEU A 108 -2.22 6.72 -0.95
CA LEU A 108 -2.92 5.88 0.03
C LEU A 108 -3.62 4.69 -0.65
N LEU A 109 -3.62 3.55 0.03
CA LEU A 109 -4.46 2.40 -0.33
C LEU A 109 -5.52 2.15 0.76
N ILE A 110 -5.09 2.13 2.04
CA ILE A 110 -5.94 2.02 3.22
C ILE A 110 -5.63 3.20 4.15
N ASP A 111 -6.63 4.01 4.45
CA ASP A 111 -6.46 5.28 5.19
C ASP A 111 -6.80 5.21 6.68
N GLN A 112 -7.05 4.01 7.21
CA GLN A 112 -7.38 3.76 8.62
C GLN A 112 -6.65 2.53 9.14
N PRO A 113 -6.34 2.45 10.46
CA PRO A 113 -5.66 1.31 11.04
C PRO A 113 -6.43 0.00 10.89
N LEU A 114 -5.75 -1.05 10.45
CA LEU A 114 -6.22 -2.44 10.40
C LEU A 114 -5.51 -3.32 11.42
N THR A 115 -4.27 -2.97 11.72
CA THR A 115 -3.38 -3.66 12.66
C THR A 115 -4.00 -3.81 14.05
N THR A 116 -3.83 -5.00 14.63
CA THR A 116 -4.26 -5.33 16.00
C THR A 116 -3.21 -6.20 16.69
N VAL A 117 -3.33 -6.32 18.03
CA VAL A 117 -2.78 -7.46 18.76
C VAL A 117 -3.88 -8.50 18.88
N MET A 118 -3.70 -9.64 18.25
CA MET A 118 -4.74 -10.68 18.10
C MET A 118 -4.37 -11.95 18.85
N PHE A 119 -5.35 -12.57 19.47
CA PHE A 119 -5.18 -13.81 20.24
C PHE A 119 -6.45 -14.68 20.17
N LEU A 120 -6.30 -15.96 20.42
CA LEU A 120 -7.47 -16.83 20.51
C LEU A 120 -8.22 -16.56 21.81
N GLN A 121 -9.53 -16.38 21.75
CA GLN A 121 -10.35 -16.08 22.93
C GLN A 121 -10.19 -17.12 24.04
N ARG A 122 -9.96 -18.38 23.68
CA ARG A 122 -9.68 -19.49 24.62
C ARG A 122 -8.32 -19.38 25.33
N SER A 123 -7.43 -18.45 24.94
CA SER A 123 -6.13 -18.25 25.59
C SER A 123 -6.24 -17.68 27.00
N GLY A 124 -7.40 -17.14 27.35
CA GLY A 124 -7.65 -16.47 28.63
C GLY A 124 -7.11 -15.04 28.72
N ILE A 125 -6.54 -14.50 27.64
CA ILE A 125 -6.11 -13.10 27.53
C ILE A 125 -7.36 -12.22 27.51
N ARG A 126 -7.45 -11.21 28.41
CA ARG A 126 -8.55 -10.29 28.56
C ARG A 126 -8.11 -8.83 28.58
N SER A 127 -6.87 -8.59 28.97
CA SER A 127 -6.24 -7.27 29.03
C SER A 127 -4.78 -7.35 28.60
N PRO A 128 -4.14 -6.23 28.22
CA PRO A 128 -2.75 -6.21 27.81
C PRO A 128 -1.78 -6.86 28.81
N LYS A 129 -1.97 -6.65 30.11
CA LYS A 129 -1.11 -7.26 31.14
C LYS A 129 -1.15 -8.80 31.19
N ASP A 130 -2.20 -9.43 30.64
CA ASP A 130 -2.27 -10.89 30.55
C ASP A 130 -1.27 -11.44 29.50
N LEU A 131 -0.65 -10.57 28.71
CA LEU A 131 0.44 -10.92 27.79
C LEU A 131 1.80 -11.06 28.48
N VAL A 132 1.97 -10.58 29.73
CA VAL A 132 3.24 -10.70 30.47
C VAL A 132 3.71 -12.16 30.52
N GLY A 133 4.95 -12.39 30.10
CA GLY A 133 5.58 -13.72 30.01
C GLY A 133 5.12 -14.54 28.80
N ARG A 134 4.20 -14.04 27.98
CA ARG A 134 3.70 -14.72 26.78
C ARG A 134 4.63 -14.53 25.58
N ARG A 135 4.53 -15.45 24.63
CA ARG A 135 5.16 -15.33 23.32
C ARG A 135 4.23 -14.55 22.40
N VAL A 136 4.75 -13.46 21.85
CA VAL A 136 4.01 -12.62 20.88
C VAL A 136 4.72 -12.69 19.53
N GLY A 137 4.00 -13.18 18.52
CA GLY A 137 4.49 -13.24 17.15
C GLY A 137 4.41 -11.89 16.48
N PHE A 138 5.40 -11.56 15.67
CA PHE A 138 5.44 -10.36 14.83
C PHE A 138 6.00 -10.67 13.44
N SER A 139 5.72 -9.80 12.46
CA SER A 139 6.13 -9.97 11.06
C SER A 139 7.03 -8.83 10.58
N VAL A 140 6.67 -7.60 10.91
CA VAL A 140 7.34 -6.37 10.44
C VAL A 140 8.11 -5.74 11.58
N THR A 141 9.41 -5.58 11.36
CA THR A 141 10.32 -5.06 12.38
C THR A 141 10.07 -3.57 12.64
N GLY A 142 10.06 -3.19 13.92
CA GLY A 142 10.01 -1.79 14.39
C GLY A 142 8.59 -1.27 14.63
N LEU A 143 7.69 -1.34 13.65
CA LEU A 143 6.29 -0.89 13.82
C LEU A 143 5.60 -1.67 14.94
N GLU A 144 5.63 -2.98 14.83
CA GLU A 144 4.87 -3.86 15.72
C GLU A 144 5.38 -3.81 17.15
N ASP A 145 6.69 -3.59 17.33
CA ASP A 145 7.33 -3.36 18.64
C ASP A 145 6.78 -2.08 19.29
N ALA A 146 6.68 -0.98 18.55
CA ALA A 146 6.16 0.29 19.07
C ALA A 146 4.67 0.20 19.46
N LEU A 147 3.87 -0.49 18.67
CA LEU A 147 2.44 -0.65 18.93
C LEU A 147 2.19 -1.51 20.17
N ILE A 148 2.88 -2.66 20.27
CA ILE A 148 2.69 -3.55 21.42
C ILE A 148 3.21 -2.92 22.72
N ASP A 149 4.33 -2.17 22.68
CA ASP A 149 4.84 -1.49 23.87
C ASP A 149 3.82 -0.47 24.41
N GLN A 150 3.20 0.33 23.53
CA GLN A 150 2.16 1.28 23.95
C GLN A 150 0.95 0.57 24.57
N ILE A 151 0.49 -0.51 23.92
CA ILE A 151 -0.64 -1.31 24.42
C ILE A 151 -0.31 -1.88 25.80
N MET A 152 0.89 -2.42 26.01
CA MET A 152 1.34 -2.93 27.30
C MET A 152 1.43 -1.83 28.37
N ARG A 153 2.00 -0.67 28.03
CA ARG A 153 2.12 0.49 28.94
C ARG A 153 0.78 1.03 29.38
N SER A 154 -0.23 0.99 28.54
CA SER A 154 -1.58 1.45 28.88
C SER A 154 -2.21 0.67 30.04
N ASP A 155 -1.74 -0.55 30.31
CA ASP A 155 -2.19 -1.43 31.40
C ASP A 155 -1.08 -1.67 32.45
N GLY A 156 -0.07 -0.78 32.51
CA GLY A 156 0.98 -0.78 33.52
C GLY A 156 2.07 -1.87 33.33
N ALA A 157 2.18 -2.43 32.13
CA ALA A 157 3.21 -3.41 31.78
C ALA A 157 4.18 -2.84 30.73
N SER A 158 5.12 -3.63 30.22
CA SER A 158 6.10 -3.24 29.21
C SER A 158 6.29 -4.35 28.20
N GLU A 159 6.65 -4.02 26.98
CA GLU A 159 7.08 -4.97 25.95
C GLU A 159 8.23 -5.87 26.43
N SER A 160 9.16 -5.32 27.22
CA SER A 160 10.25 -6.10 27.81
C SER A 160 9.81 -7.30 28.67
N ASN A 161 8.54 -7.36 29.03
CA ASN A 161 7.93 -8.49 29.72
C ASN A 161 7.39 -9.57 28.77
N LEU A 162 7.54 -9.39 27.44
CA LEU A 162 7.09 -10.31 26.41
C LEU A 162 8.26 -11.13 25.84
N GLN A 163 7.91 -12.24 25.19
CA GLN A 163 8.84 -12.99 24.36
C GLN A 163 8.47 -12.75 22.89
N MET A 164 9.10 -11.76 22.27
CA MET A 164 8.86 -11.42 20.87
C MET A 164 9.44 -12.49 19.95
N VAL A 165 8.65 -13.01 19.01
CA VAL A 165 9.02 -14.08 18.07
C VAL A 165 8.73 -13.65 16.66
N ASN A 166 9.76 -13.46 15.83
CA ASN A 166 9.55 -13.22 14.41
C ASN A 166 8.95 -14.47 13.75
N VAL A 167 7.76 -14.32 13.18
CA VAL A 167 7.02 -15.40 12.51
C VAL A 167 6.91 -15.19 11.00
N SER A 168 7.57 -14.15 10.46
CA SER A 168 7.52 -13.81 9.04
C SER A 168 6.04 -13.72 8.57
N PHE A 169 5.66 -14.38 7.51
CA PHE A 169 4.28 -14.41 6.99
C PHE A 169 3.33 -15.35 7.76
N ASP A 170 3.81 -16.06 8.78
CA ASP A 170 3.07 -17.15 9.46
C ASP A 170 2.29 -16.68 10.70
N LEU A 171 1.71 -15.45 10.71
CA LEU A 171 0.95 -14.93 11.87
C LEU A 171 -0.15 -15.92 12.32
N VAL A 172 -1.06 -16.29 11.42
CA VAL A 172 -2.18 -17.20 11.75
C VAL A 172 -1.72 -18.63 12.02
N PRO A 173 -0.86 -19.27 11.20
CA PRO A 173 -0.33 -20.57 11.52
C PRO A 173 0.37 -20.65 12.87
N ALA A 174 1.20 -19.64 13.22
CA ALA A 174 1.89 -19.59 14.50
C ALA A 174 0.94 -19.52 15.70
N LEU A 175 -0.14 -18.72 15.56
CA LEU A 175 -1.17 -18.57 16.59
C LEU A 175 -2.01 -19.87 16.75
N LEU A 176 -2.47 -20.46 15.65
CA LEU A 176 -3.30 -21.66 15.68
C LEU A 176 -2.56 -22.90 16.21
N THR A 177 -1.27 -23.03 15.88
CA THR A 177 -0.40 -24.14 16.38
C THR A 177 0.15 -23.88 17.77
N ARG A 178 -0.16 -22.73 18.39
CA ARG A 178 0.36 -22.30 19.70
C ARG A 178 1.88 -22.16 19.75
N LYS A 179 2.51 -21.88 18.61
CA LYS A 179 3.92 -21.47 18.57
C LYS A 179 4.09 -20.13 19.30
N VAL A 180 3.06 -19.26 19.19
CA VAL A 180 2.90 -18.00 19.93
C VAL A 180 1.52 -17.94 20.60
N ASP A 181 1.39 -17.12 21.63
CA ASP A 181 0.17 -16.95 22.42
C ASP A 181 -0.71 -15.81 21.92
N ALA A 182 -0.10 -14.82 21.28
CA ALA A 182 -0.72 -13.71 20.57
C ALA A 182 0.14 -13.33 19.36
N VAL A 183 -0.41 -12.51 18.45
CA VAL A 183 0.31 -11.92 17.33
C VAL A 183 0.01 -10.42 17.28
N VAL A 184 1.03 -9.59 17.02
CA VAL A 184 0.89 -8.18 16.66
C VAL A 184 1.09 -8.03 15.16
N GLY A 185 0.41 -7.07 14.53
CA GLY A 185 0.43 -6.91 13.08
C GLY A 185 -0.72 -7.64 12.34
N ALA A 186 -1.51 -8.45 13.04
CA ALA A 186 -2.66 -9.13 12.44
C ALA A 186 -3.80 -8.14 12.17
N TYR A 187 -4.37 -8.21 10.97
CA TYR A 187 -5.42 -7.30 10.50
C TYR A 187 -6.82 -7.74 10.90
N ARG A 188 -7.64 -6.78 11.34
CA ARG A 188 -9.04 -7.01 11.73
C ARG A 188 -9.95 -7.45 10.58
N ASN A 189 -9.55 -7.26 9.34
CA ASN A 189 -10.28 -7.63 8.11
C ASN A 189 -9.75 -8.89 7.42
N VAL A 190 -8.51 -9.30 7.68
CA VAL A 190 -7.83 -10.44 7.02
C VAL A 190 -7.61 -11.58 8.01
N GLU A 191 -6.63 -11.47 8.94
CA GLU A 191 -6.26 -12.55 9.85
C GLU A 191 -7.40 -12.95 10.79
N ARG A 192 -8.22 -11.99 11.25
CA ARG A 192 -9.42 -12.31 12.03
C ARG A 192 -10.35 -13.24 11.26
N VAL A 193 -10.64 -12.91 9.98
CA VAL A 193 -11.53 -13.72 9.15
C VAL A 193 -10.94 -15.11 8.93
N GLN A 194 -9.62 -15.20 8.70
CA GLN A 194 -8.93 -16.46 8.50
C GLN A 194 -9.03 -17.37 9.73
N ILE A 195 -8.86 -16.82 10.94
CA ILE A 195 -8.97 -17.57 12.21
C ILE A 195 -10.42 -17.99 12.47
N GLU A 196 -11.39 -17.10 12.24
CA GLU A 196 -12.82 -17.38 12.40
C GLU A 196 -13.29 -18.51 11.48
N LEU A 197 -12.79 -18.58 10.25
CA LEU A 197 -13.08 -19.66 9.31
C LEU A 197 -12.51 -21.01 9.75
N GLN A 198 -11.48 -21.00 10.59
CA GLN A 198 -10.97 -22.22 11.26
C GLN A 198 -11.78 -22.58 12.53
N GLY A 199 -12.94 -21.98 12.73
CA GLY A 199 -13.82 -22.25 13.88
C GLY A 199 -13.29 -21.73 15.21
N GLN A 200 -12.34 -20.76 15.20
CA GLN A 200 -11.78 -20.20 16.43
C GLN A 200 -12.32 -18.80 16.68
N ALA A 201 -12.72 -18.53 17.93
CA ALA A 201 -13.07 -17.20 18.36
C ALA A 201 -11.82 -16.36 18.64
N VAL A 202 -11.85 -15.09 18.23
CA VAL A 202 -10.73 -14.15 18.28
C VAL A 202 -11.01 -13.09 19.34
N GLY A 203 -10.01 -12.77 20.15
CA GLY A 203 -9.89 -11.55 20.92
C GLY A 203 -8.84 -10.64 20.29
N MET A 204 -8.99 -9.33 20.42
CA MET A 204 -8.03 -8.38 19.87
C MET A 204 -7.92 -7.12 20.72
N PHE A 205 -6.72 -6.53 20.72
CA PHE A 205 -6.49 -5.16 21.19
C PHE A 205 -6.23 -4.29 19.96
N GLU A 206 -7.06 -3.27 19.79
CA GLU A 206 -6.97 -2.30 18.71
C GLU A 206 -6.10 -1.12 19.20
N PRO A 207 -4.94 -0.82 18.60
CA PRO A 207 -3.98 0.14 19.13
C PRO A 207 -4.56 1.52 19.45
N GLU A 208 -5.51 1.99 18.64
CA GLU A 208 -6.18 3.27 18.82
C GLU A 208 -7.00 3.37 20.13
N LYS A 209 -7.40 2.24 20.71
CA LYS A 209 -8.08 2.19 22.02
C LYS A 209 -7.11 2.28 23.21
N TYR A 210 -5.81 2.20 22.92
CA TYR A 210 -4.75 2.18 23.92
C TYR A 210 -3.80 3.37 23.79
N GLY A 211 -4.24 4.45 23.12
CA GLY A 211 -3.49 5.70 23.04
C GLY A 211 -2.51 5.82 21.88
N VAL A 212 -2.56 4.90 20.92
CA VAL A 212 -1.87 5.08 19.63
C VAL A 212 -2.70 6.03 18.76
N PRO A 213 -2.13 7.09 18.19
CA PRO A 213 -2.85 7.93 17.23
C PRO A 213 -3.34 7.14 16.03
N THR A 214 -4.39 7.61 15.37
CA THR A 214 -4.77 7.05 14.07
C THR A 214 -3.66 7.28 13.04
N PHE A 215 -3.49 6.34 12.13
CA PHE A 215 -2.47 6.38 11.08
C PHE A 215 -3.00 5.73 9.79
N TYR A 216 -2.30 5.99 8.69
CA TYR A 216 -2.58 5.33 7.41
C TYR A 216 -1.98 3.92 7.41
N GLU A 217 -2.83 2.90 7.34
CA GLU A 217 -2.36 1.51 7.37
C GLU A 217 -1.52 1.18 6.14
N LEU A 218 -2.06 1.40 4.94
CA LEU A 218 -1.33 1.11 3.71
C LEU A 218 -1.12 2.37 2.89
N VAL A 219 0.15 2.77 2.81
CA VAL A 219 0.61 3.89 2.00
C VAL A 219 1.40 3.38 0.79
N LEU A 220 1.41 4.16 -0.28
CA LEU A 220 2.23 3.91 -1.46
C LEU A 220 3.51 4.72 -1.34
N ILE A 221 4.65 4.06 -1.35
CA ILE A 221 5.96 4.70 -1.14
C ILE A 221 6.83 4.66 -2.39
N ALA A 222 7.67 5.69 -2.53
CA ALA A 222 8.73 5.74 -3.54
C ALA A 222 9.98 6.42 -2.97
N SER A 223 11.15 6.15 -3.57
CA SER A 223 12.38 6.84 -3.18
C SER A 223 12.34 8.32 -3.58
N ASP A 224 13.07 9.17 -2.83
CA ASP A 224 13.24 10.59 -3.17
C ASP A 224 13.77 10.77 -4.60
N ARG A 225 14.68 9.89 -5.02
CA ARG A 225 15.22 9.87 -6.38
C ARG A 225 14.15 9.60 -7.43
N GLU A 226 13.28 8.62 -7.18
CA GLU A 226 12.19 8.25 -8.09
C GLU A 226 11.16 9.37 -8.18
N ILE A 227 10.80 9.96 -7.04
CA ILE A 227 9.89 11.12 -6.97
C ILE A 227 10.44 12.29 -7.79
N ALA A 228 11.72 12.63 -7.63
CA ALA A 228 12.34 13.74 -8.35
C ALA A 228 12.44 13.50 -9.86
N ARG A 229 12.76 12.26 -10.28
CA ARG A 229 13.04 11.94 -11.70
C ARG A 229 11.79 11.63 -12.51
N ARG A 230 10.74 11.03 -11.88
CA ARG A 230 9.57 10.50 -12.58
C ARG A 230 8.25 10.99 -12.00
N GLN A 231 8.19 12.21 -11.46
CA GLN A 231 7.01 12.77 -10.81
C GLN A 231 5.74 12.66 -11.67
N SER A 232 5.82 12.92 -12.98
CA SER A 232 4.68 12.82 -13.89
C SER A 232 4.18 11.38 -14.06
N VAL A 233 5.07 10.39 -14.04
CA VAL A 233 4.74 8.97 -14.09
C VAL A 233 4.05 8.55 -12.80
N LEU A 234 4.63 8.90 -11.66
CA LEU A 234 4.06 8.60 -10.34
C LEU A 234 2.69 9.26 -10.13
N ARG A 235 2.50 10.50 -10.62
CA ARG A 235 1.18 11.16 -10.58
C ARG A 235 0.13 10.37 -11.35
N ARG A 236 0.43 9.93 -12.58
CA ARG A 236 -0.49 9.11 -13.38
C ARG A 236 -0.75 7.76 -12.72
N PHE A 237 0.26 7.17 -12.07
CA PHE A 237 0.12 5.94 -11.29
C PHE A 237 -0.86 6.12 -10.13
N ILE A 238 -0.70 7.17 -9.31
CA ILE A 238 -1.60 7.47 -8.19
C ILE A 238 -3.03 7.75 -8.67
N GLN A 239 -3.19 8.48 -9.79
CA GLN A 239 -4.51 8.70 -10.39
C GLN A 239 -5.17 7.38 -10.84
N ALA A 240 -4.41 6.46 -11.42
CA ALA A 240 -4.93 5.15 -11.80
C ALA A 240 -5.32 4.30 -10.58
N VAL A 241 -4.51 4.33 -9.49
CA VAL A 241 -4.86 3.68 -8.22
C VAL A 241 -6.14 4.27 -7.63
N GLN A 242 -6.29 5.60 -7.60
CA GLN A 242 -7.52 6.25 -7.13
C GLN A 242 -8.75 5.79 -7.92
N ARG A 243 -8.63 5.66 -9.25
CA ARG A 243 -9.71 5.11 -10.09
C ARG A 243 -10.02 3.66 -9.74
N GLY A 244 -9.00 2.84 -9.49
CA GLY A 244 -9.16 1.45 -9.04
C GLY A 244 -9.89 1.35 -7.71
N ILE A 245 -9.56 2.22 -6.75
CA ILE A 245 -10.26 2.31 -5.46
C ILE A 245 -11.72 2.73 -5.66
N ALA A 246 -11.96 3.79 -6.44
CA ALA A 246 -13.31 4.26 -6.71
C ALA A 246 -14.17 3.19 -7.42
N PHE A 247 -13.60 2.49 -8.40
CA PHE A 247 -14.26 1.37 -9.07
C PHE A 247 -14.59 0.25 -8.07
N THR A 248 -13.65 -0.13 -7.19
CA THR A 248 -13.85 -1.17 -6.19
C THR A 248 -14.99 -0.82 -5.23
N GLN A 249 -15.09 0.44 -4.81
CA GLN A 249 -16.16 0.91 -3.92
C GLN A 249 -17.53 0.97 -4.64
N GLN A 250 -17.56 1.33 -5.92
CA GLN A 250 -18.80 1.48 -6.71
C GLN A 250 -19.28 0.15 -7.30
N HIS A 251 -18.35 -0.75 -7.62
CA HIS A 251 -18.60 -2.02 -8.31
C HIS A 251 -17.87 -3.18 -7.61
N PRO A 252 -18.16 -3.45 -6.31
CA PRO A 252 -17.37 -4.38 -5.50
C PRO A 252 -17.31 -5.80 -6.09
N ASP A 253 -18.43 -6.31 -6.61
CA ASP A 253 -18.44 -7.66 -7.18
C ASP A 253 -17.58 -7.77 -8.45
N ALA A 254 -17.58 -6.74 -9.30
CA ALA A 254 -16.75 -6.70 -10.51
C ALA A 254 -15.26 -6.58 -10.13
N ALA A 255 -14.91 -5.71 -9.17
CA ALA A 255 -13.55 -5.55 -8.69
C ALA A 255 -13.01 -6.84 -8.04
N PHE A 256 -13.84 -7.55 -7.29
CA PHE A 256 -13.47 -8.85 -6.74
C PHE A 256 -13.26 -9.89 -7.83
N ALA A 257 -14.10 -9.91 -8.88
CA ALA A 257 -13.92 -10.80 -10.03
C ALA A 257 -12.61 -10.50 -10.78
N ASP A 258 -12.19 -9.23 -10.91
CA ASP A 258 -10.91 -8.85 -11.50
C ASP A 258 -9.72 -9.36 -10.69
N TYR A 259 -9.79 -9.23 -9.36
CA TYR A 259 -8.80 -9.75 -8.43
C TYR A 259 -8.66 -11.27 -8.54
N VAL A 260 -9.78 -11.99 -8.52
CA VAL A 260 -9.80 -13.46 -8.68
C VAL A 260 -9.29 -13.88 -10.06
N ARG A 261 -9.64 -13.13 -11.13
CA ARG A 261 -9.18 -13.44 -12.51
C ARG A 261 -7.66 -13.40 -12.61
N ALA A 262 -7.00 -12.52 -11.86
CA ALA A 262 -5.54 -12.46 -11.80
C ALA A 262 -4.92 -13.69 -11.10
N ASN A 263 -5.65 -14.33 -10.18
CA ASN A 263 -5.24 -15.57 -9.53
C ASN A 263 -6.47 -16.38 -9.06
N LEU A 264 -6.83 -17.41 -9.83
CA LEU A 264 -8.00 -18.24 -9.55
C LEU A 264 -7.99 -18.94 -8.19
N LYS A 265 -6.82 -19.12 -7.55
CA LYS A 265 -6.72 -19.70 -6.21
C LYS A 265 -7.27 -18.79 -5.12
N LEU A 266 -7.49 -17.51 -5.42
CA LEU A 266 -8.06 -16.53 -4.50
C LEU A 266 -9.60 -16.51 -4.52
N ASP A 267 -10.25 -17.36 -5.33
CA ASP A 267 -11.71 -17.52 -5.37
C ASP A 267 -12.20 -18.45 -4.27
N ASP A 268 -12.10 -18.02 -3.04
CA ASP A 268 -12.52 -18.79 -1.86
C ASP A 268 -13.33 -17.95 -0.86
N GLU A 269 -13.90 -18.59 0.14
CA GLU A 269 -14.73 -17.93 1.16
C GLU A 269 -13.92 -16.97 2.02
N PHE A 270 -12.65 -17.27 2.28
CA PHE A 270 -11.76 -16.38 3.03
C PHE A 270 -11.61 -15.03 2.32
N ASN A 271 -11.22 -15.05 1.04
CA ASN A 271 -11.05 -13.82 0.26
C ASN A 271 -12.36 -13.04 0.10
N ARG A 272 -13.50 -13.73 -0.12
CA ARG A 272 -14.82 -13.09 -0.21
C ARG A 272 -15.20 -12.37 1.09
N ARG A 273 -15.05 -13.02 2.24
CA ARG A 273 -15.40 -12.42 3.55
C ARG A 273 -14.45 -11.30 3.92
N SER A 274 -13.15 -11.52 3.75
CA SER A 274 -12.14 -10.49 4.01
C SER A 274 -12.34 -9.27 3.10
N PHE A 275 -12.64 -9.46 1.82
CA PHE A 275 -12.95 -8.35 0.91
C PHE A 275 -14.12 -7.50 1.38
N ARG A 276 -15.23 -8.13 1.79
CA ARG A 276 -16.37 -7.39 2.34
C ARG A 276 -16.01 -6.61 3.60
N ALA A 277 -15.15 -7.19 4.44
CA ALA A 277 -14.65 -6.53 5.64
C ALA A 277 -13.69 -5.38 5.34
N THR A 278 -13.00 -5.41 4.19
CA THR A 278 -12.03 -4.38 3.75
C THR A 278 -12.69 -3.16 3.13
N LEU A 279 -13.85 -3.32 2.47
CA LEU A 279 -14.52 -2.24 1.71
C LEU A 279 -14.58 -0.88 2.43
N PRO A 280 -14.89 -0.80 3.75
CA PRO A 280 -14.98 0.48 4.46
C PRO A 280 -13.65 1.22 4.66
N PHE A 281 -12.51 0.50 4.52
CA PHE A 281 -11.19 0.99 4.89
C PHE A 281 -10.37 1.50 3.70
N TYR A 282 -10.81 1.25 2.46
CA TYR A 282 -10.11 1.80 1.29
C TYR A 282 -10.13 3.33 1.29
N ALA A 283 -8.99 3.91 0.99
CA ALA A 283 -8.78 5.35 0.97
C ALA A 283 -9.78 6.06 0.04
N ARG A 284 -10.45 7.09 0.55
CA ARG A 284 -11.41 7.88 -0.22
C ARG A 284 -10.76 8.95 -1.07
N SER A 285 -9.53 9.32 -0.74
CA SER A 285 -8.73 10.35 -1.40
C SER A 285 -7.27 9.96 -1.39
N GLN A 286 -6.49 10.48 -2.35
CA GLN A 286 -5.03 10.37 -2.33
C GLN A 286 -4.36 11.53 -1.62
N VAL A 287 -5.14 12.49 -1.12
CA VAL A 287 -4.62 13.62 -0.33
C VAL A 287 -4.35 13.16 1.09
N GLN A 288 -3.09 13.15 1.45
CA GLN A 288 -2.61 12.81 2.78
C GLN A 288 -2.68 14.04 3.67
N ALA A 289 -3.29 13.90 4.85
CA ALA A 289 -3.47 15.00 5.79
C ALA A 289 -2.20 15.22 6.62
N ARG A 290 -1.71 16.44 6.65
CA ARG A 290 -0.54 16.84 7.42
C ARG A 290 -0.68 16.46 8.91
N ALA A 291 -1.84 16.70 9.48
CA ALA A 291 -2.10 16.46 10.90
C ALA A 291 -1.98 14.97 11.29
N THR A 292 -2.33 14.03 10.39
CA THR A 292 -2.18 12.59 10.65
C THR A 292 -0.70 12.22 10.78
N TRP A 293 0.12 12.65 9.81
CA TRP A 293 1.56 12.42 9.82
C TRP A 293 2.25 13.06 11.02
N GLU A 294 1.93 14.34 11.34
CA GLU A 294 2.50 15.04 12.49
C GLU A 294 2.15 14.36 13.82
N ALA A 295 0.88 13.96 14.01
CA ALA A 295 0.44 13.34 15.24
C ALA A 295 1.14 12.00 15.49
N PHE A 296 1.35 11.19 14.45
CA PHE A 296 2.02 9.90 14.59
C PHE A 296 3.54 10.06 14.77
N ASP A 297 4.18 10.96 14.04
CA ASP A 297 5.60 11.28 14.17
C ASP A 297 5.94 11.81 15.56
N GLU A 298 5.16 12.78 16.06
CA GLU A 298 5.29 13.31 17.42
C GLU A 298 5.09 12.23 18.49
N TRP A 299 4.15 11.32 18.26
CA TRP A 299 3.90 10.20 19.14
C TRP A 299 5.11 9.25 19.20
N LEU A 300 5.69 8.87 18.05
CA LEU A 300 6.90 8.03 17.98
C LEU A 300 8.09 8.70 18.67
N ALA A 301 8.29 10.00 18.46
CA ALA A 301 9.36 10.77 19.12
C ALA A 301 9.15 10.87 20.64
N GLY A 302 7.92 11.16 21.09
CA GLY A 302 7.54 11.22 22.48
C GLY A 302 7.73 9.91 23.24
N HIS A 303 7.55 8.79 22.55
CA HIS A 303 7.78 7.44 23.10
C HIS A 303 9.21 6.93 22.89
N LYS A 304 10.10 7.76 22.32
CA LYS A 304 11.53 7.45 22.08
C LYS A 304 11.73 6.26 21.13
N VAL A 305 10.77 5.98 20.28
CA VAL A 305 10.90 5.00 19.20
C VAL A 305 11.81 5.55 18.10
N ILE A 306 11.73 6.86 17.87
CA ILE A 306 12.65 7.62 17.03
C ILE A 306 13.36 8.69 17.88
N PRO A 307 14.59 9.11 17.53
CA PRO A 307 15.37 10.04 18.34
C PRO A 307 14.77 11.46 18.41
N HIS A 308 14.07 11.88 17.36
CA HIS A 308 13.40 13.19 17.24
C HIS A 308 12.36 13.11 16.12
N ALA A 309 11.41 14.03 16.14
CA ALA A 309 10.40 14.15 15.09
C ALA A 309 11.05 14.53 13.75
N VAL A 310 10.52 13.97 12.67
CA VAL A 310 10.99 14.17 11.30
C VAL A 310 10.24 15.34 10.68
N PRO A 311 10.89 16.24 9.90
CA PRO A 311 10.17 17.28 9.18
C PRO A 311 9.08 16.66 8.29
N VAL A 312 7.83 17.07 8.48
CA VAL A 312 6.67 16.45 7.81
C VAL A 312 6.76 16.47 6.29
N GLY A 313 7.46 17.42 5.68
CA GLY A 313 7.73 17.48 4.24
C GLY A 313 8.65 16.36 3.74
N ASP A 314 9.34 15.67 4.65
CA ASP A 314 10.18 14.52 4.34
C ASP A 314 9.42 13.19 4.47
N LEU A 315 8.20 13.19 5.02
CA LEU A 315 7.40 11.99 5.23
C LEU A 315 6.55 11.64 4.02
N TYR A 316 5.95 12.63 3.37
CA TYR A 316 5.05 12.39 2.26
C TYR A 316 5.06 13.52 1.23
N VAL A 317 4.47 13.25 0.07
CA VAL A 317 4.16 14.23 -0.98
C VAL A 317 2.83 13.90 -1.64
N ASN A 318 1.93 14.87 -1.73
CA ASN A 318 0.69 14.75 -2.49
C ASN A 318 0.97 15.00 -3.98
N LEU A 319 0.94 13.95 -4.79
CA LEU A 319 1.21 14.01 -6.24
C LEU A 319 -0.04 14.27 -7.07
N ALA A 320 -1.21 13.88 -6.56
CA ALA A 320 -2.51 14.11 -7.16
C ALA A 320 -3.39 14.94 -6.21
N PRO A 321 -4.26 15.83 -6.72
CA PRO A 321 -5.22 16.56 -5.92
C PRO A 321 -6.32 15.68 -5.38
#